data_fcf3ab11b324ae290d71a17a6b89958f
#
_entry.id   fcf3ab11b324ae290d71a17a6b89958f
#
_cell.length_a   1.000
_cell.length_b   1.000
_cell.length_c   1.000
_cell.angle_alpha   90.00
_cell.angle_beta   90.00
_cell.angle_gamma   90.00
#
_symmetry.space_group_name_H-M   'P 1'
#
loop_
_entity.id
_entity.type
_entity.pdbx_description
1 polymer ?
#
loop_
_entity_poly.entity_id
_entity_poly.type
_entity_poly.pdbx_seq_one_letter_code
_entity_poly.pdbx_strand_id
1 'polypeptide(L)'
;LSLENTSALSAELPAALPYVLTLGAALCFSSASLIFAQFSRRLSVLWVNTVKALVAALLLVPTIAILYATGLAPAVAPDLTSLGLLALSGALGLGIGDLFLLDAYTRLGVSRTLILYGFQPIGLGLVAAIFLGQAFPLGKLVAVIFLIACLIIFSLERYKESGHWEIKGLLNALIGVSLDSTGVFISRLAFDHSPELHPLEGHFIRCLGALSCYVVISCYYKSRGEPHRRIRLLEYWRSLEPTARRWILLGCFGGTYLSLCLYLTAVRIGHLGSITAVGITGPMFAALLEALIHKKRPSRYLAAAFVAFMIGFAVLLLN
;
A
#
# COMPACT_ATOMS: atom_id res chain seq x y z
N LEU A 1 2.22 33.29 -6.32
CA LEU A 1 3.52 32.74 -5.87
C LEU A 1 3.90 31.64 -6.85
N SER A 2 4.92 31.95 -7.68
CA SER A 2 5.31 31.34 -8.93
C SER A 2 5.91 29.92 -8.76
N LEU A 3 5.91 29.17 -9.84
CA LEU A 3 6.60 27.88 -10.05
C LEU A 3 8.10 27.90 -9.58
N GLU A 4 8.68 29.08 -9.41
CA GLU A 4 10.04 29.28 -8.86
C GLU A 4 10.15 28.90 -7.40
N ASN A 5 9.10 29.07 -6.57
CA ASN A 5 9.17 28.69 -5.13
C ASN A 5 9.09 27.18 -4.89
N THR A 6 8.44 26.42 -5.78
CA THR A 6 8.42 24.95 -5.69
C THR A 6 9.75 24.34 -6.16
N SER A 7 10.44 24.97 -7.12
CA SER A 7 11.78 24.57 -7.54
C SER A 7 12.85 24.94 -6.49
N ALA A 8 12.69 26.05 -5.77
CA ALA A 8 13.59 26.44 -4.70
C ALA A 8 13.50 25.51 -3.48
N LEU A 9 12.29 25.06 -3.10
CA LEU A 9 12.11 24.10 -2.01
C LEU A 9 12.68 22.71 -2.34
N SER A 10 12.66 22.31 -3.61
CA SER A 10 13.26 21.06 -4.07
C SER A 10 14.79 21.10 -4.17
N ALA A 11 15.38 22.29 -4.28
CA ALA A 11 16.82 22.49 -4.37
C ALA A 11 17.55 22.39 -3.02
N GLU A 12 16.84 22.59 -1.90
CA GLU A 12 17.41 22.51 -0.54
C GLU A 12 17.25 21.14 0.14
N LEU A 13 16.37 20.27 -0.38
CA LEU A 13 16.17 18.95 0.21
C LEU A 13 17.26 17.96 -0.24
N PRO A 14 17.87 17.19 0.70
CA PRO A 14 18.84 16.17 0.33
C PRO A 14 18.26 15.22 -0.73
N ALA A 15 18.99 14.99 -1.82
CA ALA A 15 18.56 14.07 -2.90
C ALA A 15 18.21 12.67 -2.41
N ALA A 16 18.73 12.27 -1.25
CA ALA A 16 18.43 10.99 -0.60
C ALA A 16 17.10 10.97 0.17
N LEU A 17 16.50 12.12 0.46
CA LEU A 17 15.31 12.21 1.32
C LEU A 17 14.13 11.34 0.84
N PRO A 18 13.74 11.35 -0.45
CA PRO A 18 12.65 10.50 -0.93
C PRO A 18 12.90 9.00 -0.69
N TYR A 19 14.15 8.58 -0.81
CA TYR A 19 14.54 7.17 -0.60
C TYR A 19 14.49 6.78 0.88
N VAL A 20 14.96 7.66 1.77
CA VAL A 20 14.88 7.44 3.23
C VAL A 20 13.43 7.36 3.68
N LEU A 21 12.56 8.27 3.22
CA LEU A 21 11.14 8.24 3.50
C LEU A 21 10.48 6.94 3.02
N THR A 22 10.84 6.48 1.81
CA THR A 22 10.32 5.24 1.25
C THR A 22 10.79 4.00 2.02
N LEU A 23 12.06 3.95 2.43
CA LEU A 23 12.57 2.85 3.28
C LEU A 23 11.84 2.80 4.63
N GLY A 24 11.67 3.96 5.27
CA GLY A 24 10.89 4.07 6.51
C GLY A 24 9.44 3.64 6.33
N ALA A 25 8.81 4.06 5.24
CA ALA A 25 7.47 3.64 4.86
C ALA A 25 7.38 2.13 4.67
N ALA A 26 8.31 1.53 3.92
CA ALA A 26 8.35 0.10 3.64
C ALA A 26 8.52 -0.74 4.93
N LEU A 27 9.38 -0.30 5.84
CA LEU A 27 9.57 -0.96 7.14
C LEU A 27 8.30 -0.89 8.00
N CYS A 28 7.69 0.29 8.12
CA CYS A 28 6.46 0.50 8.87
C CYS A 28 5.29 -0.31 8.28
N PHE A 29 5.13 -0.29 6.96
CA PHE A 29 4.09 -1.03 6.24
C PHE A 29 4.24 -2.53 6.42
N SER A 30 5.46 -3.07 6.26
CA SER A 30 5.74 -4.50 6.40
C SER A 30 5.48 -4.99 7.83
N SER A 31 5.92 -4.22 8.82
CA SER A 31 5.68 -4.54 10.24
C SER A 31 4.19 -4.57 10.57
N ALA A 32 3.44 -3.57 10.12
CA ALA A 32 2.01 -3.47 10.35
C ALA A 32 1.22 -4.54 9.58
N SER A 33 1.68 -4.93 8.38
CA SER A 33 1.04 -5.97 7.57
C SER A 33 1.02 -7.32 8.29
N LEU A 34 2.04 -7.65 9.09
CA LEU A 34 2.07 -8.85 9.93
C LEU A 34 0.97 -8.79 11.01
N ILE A 35 0.77 -7.63 11.62
CA ILE A 35 -0.30 -7.41 12.59
C ILE A 35 -1.66 -7.56 11.90
N PHE A 36 -1.87 -6.88 10.78
CA PHE A 36 -3.13 -6.94 10.05
C PHE A 36 -3.47 -8.35 9.55
N ALA A 37 -2.48 -9.11 9.07
CA ALA A 37 -2.67 -10.50 8.67
C ALA A 37 -3.17 -11.37 9.83
N GLN A 38 -2.63 -11.18 11.03
CA GLN A 38 -3.05 -11.92 12.22
C GLN A 38 -4.50 -11.58 12.60
N PHE A 39 -4.89 -10.31 12.56
CA PHE A 39 -6.25 -9.88 12.84
C PHE A 39 -7.23 -10.31 11.76
N SER A 40 -6.84 -10.26 10.47
CA SER A 40 -7.69 -10.66 9.34
C SER A 40 -7.99 -12.15 9.29
N ARG A 41 -7.19 -12.99 9.96
CA ARG A 41 -7.50 -14.42 10.16
C ARG A 41 -8.58 -14.68 11.21
N ARG A 42 -8.79 -13.75 12.13
CA ARG A 42 -9.73 -13.88 13.26
C ARG A 42 -10.97 -13.01 13.10
N LEU A 43 -10.84 -11.90 12.39
CA LEU A 43 -11.89 -10.91 12.20
C LEU A 43 -12.18 -10.73 10.70
N SER A 44 -13.25 -10.01 10.39
CA SER A 44 -13.56 -9.66 9.00
C SER A 44 -12.48 -8.74 8.40
N VAL A 45 -12.00 -9.07 7.19
CA VAL A 45 -11.08 -8.22 6.41
C VAL A 45 -11.66 -6.80 6.24
N LEU A 46 -12.98 -6.70 6.00
CA LEU A 46 -13.67 -5.41 5.87
C LEU A 46 -13.59 -4.60 7.17
N TRP A 47 -13.74 -5.26 8.33
CA TRP A 47 -13.63 -4.58 9.62
C TRP A 47 -12.20 -4.08 9.88
N VAL A 48 -11.18 -4.91 9.64
CA VAL A 48 -9.78 -4.51 9.83
C VAL A 48 -9.43 -3.30 8.98
N ASN A 49 -9.83 -3.31 7.69
CA ASN A 49 -9.59 -2.20 6.79
C ASN A 49 -10.35 -0.94 7.19
N THR A 50 -11.58 -1.06 7.67
CA THR A 50 -12.34 0.10 8.19
C THR A 50 -11.64 0.72 9.38
N VAL A 51 -11.15 -0.10 10.34
CA VAL A 51 -10.41 0.40 11.50
C VAL A 51 -9.12 1.08 11.08
N LYS A 52 -8.36 0.51 10.13
CA LYS A 52 -7.14 1.12 9.58
C LYS A 52 -7.39 2.53 9.04
N ALA A 53 -8.36 2.65 8.14
CA ALA A 53 -8.67 3.93 7.50
C ALA A 53 -9.24 4.95 8.50
N LEU A 54 -10.10 4.51 9.42
CA LEU A 54 -10.69 5.37 10.44
C LEU A 54 -9.63 5.92 11.41
N VAL A 55 -8.77 5.05 11.94
CA VAL A 55 -7.70 5.48 12.86
C VAL A 55 -6.72 6.42 12.16
N ALA A 56 -6.34 6.12 10.91
CA ALA A 56 -5.48 7.01 10.14
C ALA A 56 -6.13 8.38 9.90
N ALA A 57 -7.40 8.42 9.51
CA ALA A 57 -8.15 9.67 9.33
C ALA A 57 -8.22 10.48 10.63
N LEU A 58 -8.53 9.82 11.76
CA LEU A 58 -8.59 10.48 13.08
C LEU A 58 -7.25 11.05 13.53
N LEU A 59 -6.13 10.39 13.20
CA LEU A 59 -4.78 10.89 13.50
C LEU A 59 -4.37 12.03 12.56
N LEU A 60 -4.83 12.00 11.32
CA LEU A 60 -4.51 13.05 10.33
C LEU A 60 -5.18 14.39 10.66
N VAL A 61 -6.38 14.38 11.26
CA VAL A 61 -7.06 15.63 11.65
C VAL A 61 -6.19 16.53 12.54
N PRO A 62 -5.72 16.10 13.73
CA PRO A 62 -4.86 16.94 14.56
C PRO A 62 -3.51 17.22 13.89
N THR A 63 -2.96 16.29 13.10
CA THR A 63 -1.70 16.50 12.40
C THR A 63 -1.80 17.64 11.38
N ILE A 64 -2.86 17.67 10.58
CA ILE A 64 -3.12 18.73 9.60
C ILE A 64 -3.42 20.05 10.32
N ALA A 65 -4.17 20.02 11.43
CA ALA A 65 -4.42 21.21 12.24
C ALA A 65 -3.12 21.81 12.79
N ILE A 66 -2.18 20.97 13.26
CA ILE A 66 -0.85 21.42 13.72
C ILE A 66 -0.05 22.02 12.55
N LEU A 67 -0.06 21.39 11.37
CA LEU A 67 0.63 21.90 10.18
C LEU A 67 0.16 23.31 9.81
N TYR A 68 -1.15 23.55 9.84
CA TYR A 68 -1.71 24.87 9.57
C TYR A 68 -1.36 25.89 10.67
N ALA A 69 -1.49 25.48 11.93
CA ALA A 69 -1.18 26.34 13.08
C ALA A 69 0.29 26.77 13.13
N THR A 70 1.20 25.90 12.65
CA THR A 70 2.65 26.17 12.60
C THR A 70 3.11 26.87 11.32
N GLY A 71 2.22 27.07 10.35
CA GLY A 71 2.56 27.65 9.04
C GLY A 71 3.42 26.77 8.14
N LEU A 72 3.58 25.47 8.48
CA LEU A 72 4.37 24.52 7.70
C LEU A 72 3.65 24.08 6.41
N ALA A 73 2.33 24.28 6.32
CA ALA A 73 1.57 24.09 5.10
C ALA A 73 0.57 25.26 4.94
N PRO A 74 0.37 25.76 3.70
CA PRO A 74 -0.68 26.71 3.44
C PRO A 74 -2.05 26.02 3.57
N ALA A 75 -3.02 26.68 4.20
CA ALA A 75 -4.39 26.19 4.24
C ALA A 75 -5.07 26.48 2.88
N VAL A 76 -4.75 25.68 1.89
CA VAL A 76 -5.34 25.79 0.54
C VAL A 76 -6.41 24.72 0.38
N ALA A 77 -7.63 25.12 0.05
CA ALA A 77 -8.68 24.17 -0.27
C ALA A 77 -8.32 23.47 -1.59
N PRO A 78 -8.30 22.11 -1.64
CA PRO A 78 -8.06 21.40 -2.89
C PRO A 78 -9.19 21.72 -3.88
N ASP A 79 -8.84 21.85 -5.17
CA ASP A 79 -9.84 21.95 -6.22
C ASP A 79 -10.66 20.65 -6.31
N LEU A 80 -11.85 20.75 -6.90
CA LEU A 80 -12.80 19.63 -6.99
C LEU A 80 -12.22 18.44 -7.76
N THR A 81 -11.36 18.68 -8.75
CA THR A 81 -10.70 17.63 -9.55
C THR A 81 -9.72 16.84 -8.69
N SER A 82 -8.81 17.51 -7.99
CA SER A 82 -7.84 16.87 -7.10
C SER A 82 -8.50 16.15 -5.94
N LEU A 83 -9.56 16.73 -5.37
CA LEU A 83 -10.40 16.09 -4.35
C LEU A 83 -11.02 14.78 -4.89
N GLY A 84 -11.60 14.83 -6.09
CA GLY A 84 -12.19 13.66 -6.75
C GLY A 84 -11.15 12.58 -7.07
N LEU A 85 -9.98 12.96 -7.60
CA LEU A 85 -8.88 12.04 -7.89
C LEU A 85 -8.37 11.37 -6.62
N LEU A 86 -8.16 12.11 -5.54
CA LEU A 86 -7.69 11.55 -4.27
C LEU A 86 -8.73 10.65 -3.61
N ALA A 87 -10.01 11.02 -3.64
CA ALA A 87 -11.09 10.17 -3.13
C ALA A 87 -11.19 8.86 -3.94
N LEU A 88 -11.09 8.93 -5.27
CA LEU A 88 -11.06 7.76 -6.16
C LEU A 88 -9.82 6.89 -5.89
N SER A 89 -8.65 7.51 -5.77
CA SER A 89 -7.40 6.83 -5.39
C SER A 89 -7.55 6.07 -4.08
N GLY A 90 -8.17 6.70 -3.08
CA GLY A 90 -8.45 6.08 -1.79
C GLY A 90 -9.44 4.92 -1.90
N ALA A 91 -10.51 5.09 -2.64
CA ALA A 91 -11.52 4.04 -2.86
C ALA A 91 -10.93 2.81 -3.59
N LEU A 92 -10.10 3.03 -4.61
CA LEU A 92 -9.47 1.95 -5.38
C LEU A 92 -8.32 1.28 -4.61
N GLY A 93 -7.34 2.04 -4.15
CA GLY A 93 -6.14 1.49 -3.50
C GLY A 93 -6.42 1.03 -2.07
N LEU A 94 -6.74 1.97 -1.17
CA LEU A 94 -6.98 1.66 0.24
C LEU A 94 -8.34 0.98 0.47
N GLY A 95 -9.35 1.25 -0.37
CA GLY A 95 -10.68 0.67 -0.29
C GLY A 95 -10.70 -0.76 -0.83
N ILE A 96 -10.82 -0.91 -2.13
CA ILE A 96 -10.98 -2.22 -2.78
C ILE A 96 -9.66 -2.99 -2.77
N GLY A 97 -8.54 -2.35 -3.12
CA GLY A 97 -7.22 -2.98 -3.19
C GLY A 97 -6.80 -3.64 -1.88
N ASP A 98 -6.94 -2.94 -0.77
CA ASP A 98 -6.59 -3.46 0.56
C ASP A 98 -7.49 -4.63 1.02
N LEU A 99 -8.75 -4.72 0.55
CA LEU A 99 -9.58 -5.90 0.82
C LEU A 99 -8.99 -7.16 0.18
N PHE A 100 -8.54 -7.05 -1.07
CA PHE A 100 -7.88 -8.15 -1.77
C PHE A 100 -6.52 -8.48 -1.16
N LEU A 101 -5.73 -7.47 -0.78
CA LEU A 101 -4.42 -7.67 -0.16
C LEU A 101 -4.53 -8.36 1.20
N LEU A 102 -5.45 -7.93 2.07
CA LEU A 102 -5.62 -8.58 3.37
C LEU A 102 -6.14 -10.02 3.25
N ASP A 103 -7.02 -10.32 2.30
CA ASP A 103 -7.42 -11.71 2.01
C ASP A 103 -6.20 -12.52 1.51
N ALA A 104 -5.38 -11.95 0.64
CA ALA A 104 -4.14 -12.59 0.18
C ALA A 104 -3.16 -12.86 1.33
N TYR A 105 -3.00 -11.94 2.28
CA TYR A 105 -2.16 -12.16 3.48
C TYR A 105 -2.63 -13.36 4.29
N THR A 106 -3.94 -13.58 4.40
CA THR A 106 -4.46 -14.72 5.15
C THR A 106 -4.19 -16.06 4.47
N ARG A 107 -4.10 -16.07 3.13
CA ARG A 107 -3.92 -17.27 2.29
C ARG A 107 -2.46 -17.59 2.00
N LEU A 108 -1.71 -16.61 1.55
CA LEU A 108 -0.31 -16.76 1.12
C LEU A 108 0.71 -16.47 2.22
N GLY A 109 0.33 -15.64 3.20
CA GLY A 109 1.25 -15.01 4.14
C GLY A 109 1.73 -13.65 3.66
N VAL A 110 2.25 -12.84 4.58
CA VAL A 110 2.60 -11.44 4.30
C VAL A 110 3.78 -11.31 3.37
N SER A 111 4.90 -11.98 3.67
CA SER A 111 6.13 -11.87 2.86
C SER A 111 5.89 -12.25 1.40
N ARG A 112 5.18 -13.36 1.16
CA ARG A 112 4.86 -13.85 -0.19
C ARG A 112 3.95 -12.87 -0.95
N THR A 113 2.96 -12.30 -0.28
CA THR A 113 2.06 -11.31 -0.89
C THR A 113 2.80 -10.02 -1.22
N LEU A 114 3.66 -9.53 -0.32
CA LEU A 114 4.41 -8.29 -0.54
C LEU A 114 5.42 -8.38 -1.68
N ILE A 115 6.00 -9.56 -1.94
CA ILE A 115 6.90 -9.73 -3.11
C ILE A 115 6.17 -9.46 -4.42
N LEU A 116 4.83 -9.67 -4.47
CA LEU A 116 4.04 -9.36 -5.67
C LEU A 116 3.95 -7.86 -5.96
N TYR A 117 4.30 -6.99 -5.02
CA TYR A 117 4.54 -5.57 -5.31
C TYR A 117 5.67 -5.32 -6.31
N GLY A 118 6.54 -6.31 -6.57
CA GLY A 118 7.47 -6.27 -7.69
C GLY A 118 6.81 -6.10 -9.05
N PHE A 119 5.53 -6.45 -9.19
CA PHE A 119 4.74 -6.17 -10.39
C PHE A 119 4.26 -4.72 -10.50
N GLN A 120 4.32 -3.93 -9.42
CA GLN A 120 3.88 -2.54 -9.41
C GLN A 120 4.52 -1.68 -10.51
N PRO A 121 5.85 -1.69 -10.73
CA PRO A 121 6.47 -0.93 -11.80
C PRO A 121 6.01 -1.36 -13.20
N ILE A 122 5.67 -2.64 -13.37
CA ILE A 122 5.14 -3.15 -14.65
C ILE A 122 3.73 -2.62 -14.87
N GLY A 123 2.87 -2.70 -13.85
CA GLY A 123 1.51 -2.15 -13.90
C GLY A 123 1.52 -0.66 -14.22
N LEU A 124 2.37 0.11 -13.53
CA LEU A 124 2.57 1.54 -13.79
C LEU A 124 3.12 1.81 -15.20
N GLY A 125 4.08 0.99 -15.66
CA GLY A 125 4.64 1.09 -17.01
C GLY A 125 3.61 0.81 -18.10
N LEU A 126 2.71 -0.17 -17.91
CA LEU A 126 1.60 -0.44 -18.83
C LEU A 126 0.59 0.71 -18.87
N VAL A 127 0.21 1.25 -17.71
CA VAL A 127 -0.67 2.43 -17.64
C VAL A 127 -0.03 3.63 -18.33
N ALA A 128 1.27 3.86 -18.11
CA ALA A 128 2.00 4.93 -18.78
C ALA A 128 2.10 4.71 -20.31
N ALA A 129 2.27 3.48 -20.76
CA ALA A 129 2.28 3.16 -22.19
C ALA A 129 0.91 3.42 -22.84
N ILE A 130 -0.18 3.01 -22.19
CA ILE A 130 -1.54 3.15 -22.72
C ILE A 130 -2.02 4.61 -22.70
N PHE A 131 -1.82 5.32 -21.60
CA PHE A 131 -2.39 6.66 -21.39
C PHE A 131 -1.44 7.80 -21.78
N LEU A 132 -0.11 7.56 -21.73
CA LEU A 132 0.90 8.58 -22.04
C LEU A 132 1.67 8.28 -23.31
N GLY A 133 1.35 7.19 -24.05
CA GLY A 133 2.02 6.81 -25.29
C GLY A 133 3.51 6.45 -25.10
N GLN A 134 3.95 6.12 -23.88
CA GLN A 134 5.34 5.79 -23.61
C GLN A 134 5.68 4.39 -24.12
N ALA A 135 6.83 4.25 -24.80
CA ALA A 135 7.29 2.94 -25.26
C ALA A 135 7.57 2.00 -24.08
N PHE A 136 7.15 0.73 -24.20
CA PHE A 136 7.46 -0.31 -23.22
C PHE A 136 8.73 -1.05 -23.67
N PRO A 137 9.91 -0.77 -23.10
CA PRO A 137 11.16 -1.34 -23.57
C PRO A 137 11.25 -2.84 -23.35
N LEU A 138 11.94 -3.56 -24.27
CA LEU A 138 12.13 -5.01 -24.22
C LEU A 138 12.75 -5.51 -22.91
N GLY A 139 13.62 -4.72 -22.29
CA GLY A 139 14.18 -5.05 -20.97
C GLY A 139 13.13 -5.25 -19.89
N LYS A 140 12.02 -4.53 -19.94
CA LYS A 140 10.89 -4.74 -19.00
C LYS A 140 10.24 -6.11 -19.18
N LEU A 141 10.22 -6.67 -20.39
CA LEU A 141 9.73 -8.04 -20.63
C LEU A 141 10.61 -9.08 -19.93
N VAL A 142 11.92 -8.90 -19.92
CA VAL A 142 12.85 -9.79 -19.21
C VAL A 142 12.57 -9.74 -17.69
N ALA A 143 12.36 -8.54 -17.13
CA ALA A 143 11.98 -8.42 -15.74
C ALA A 143 10.67 -9.17 -15.43
N VAL A 144 9.67 -9.11 -16.33
CA VAL A 144 8.40 -9.87 -16.20
C VAL A 144 8.66 -11.36 -16.08
N ILE A 145 9.57 -11.93 -16.89
CA ILE A 145 9.89 -13.37 -16.85
C ILE A 145 10.43 -13.77 -15.47
N PHE A 146 11.34 -12.99 -14.89
CA PHE A 146 11.85 -13.25 -13.55
C PHE A 146 10.78 -13.12 -12.46
N LEU A 147 9.86 -12.17 -12.58
CA LEU A 147 8.76 -12.00 -11.66
C LEU A 147 7.74 -13.15 -11.79
N ILE A 148 7.48 -13.63 -13.01
CA ILE A 148 6.67 -14.85 -13.23
C ILE A 148 7.36 -16.07 -12.62
N ALA A 149 8.67 -16.22 -12.78
CA ALA A 149 9.43 -17.30 -12.14
C ALA A 149 9.31 -17.23 -10.62
N CYS A 150 9.36 -16.05 -10.02
CA CYS A 150 9.11 -15.84 -8.60
C CYS A 150 7.71 -16.33 -8.19
N LEU A 151 6.67 -16.00 -8.96
CA LEU A 151 5.29 -16.49 -8.72
C LEU A 151 5.18 -18.01 -8.76
N ILE A 152 5.83 -18.63 -9.76
CA ILE A 152 5.83 -20.10 -9.92
C ILE A 152 6.51 -20.74 -8.70
N ILE A 153 7.65 -20.22 -8.26
CA ILE A 153 8.40 -20.74 -7.10
C ILE A 153 7.52 -20.67 -5.83
N PHE A 154 6.81 -19.57 -5.59
CA PHE A 154 5.90 -19.45 -4.45
C PHE A 154 4.71 -20.40 -4.54
N SER A 155 4.12 -20.51 -5.73
CA SER A 155 3.00 -21.40 -5.95
C SER A 155 3.38 -22.85 -5.72
N LEU A 156 4.59 -23.26 -6.17
CA LEU A 156 5.14 -24.60 -5.93
C LEU A 156 5.39 -24.87 -4.43
N GLU A 157 5.95 -23.90 -3.70
CA GLU A 157 6.14 -24.02 -2.26
C GLU A 157 4.81 -24.23 -1.55
N ARG A 158 3.81 -23.39 -1.88
CA ARG A 158 2.51 -23.45 -1.24
C ARG A 158 1.78 -24.76 -1.58
N TYR A 159 1.89 -25.22 -2.83
CA TYR A 159 1.39 -26.52 -3.23
C TYR A 159 2.01 -27.67 -2.42
N LYS A 160 3.32 -27.65 -2.19
CA LYS A 160 4.00 -28.67 -1.37
C LYS A 160 3.58 -28.64 0.09
N GLU A 161 3.26 -27.44 0.63
CA GLU A 161 2.81 -27.30 2.01
C GLU A 161 1.36 -27.70 2.23
N SER A 162 0.47 -27.38 1.28
CA SER A 162 -0.99 -27.47 1.44
C SER A 162 -1.64 -28.58 0.61
N GLY A 163 -0.92 -29.16 -0.35
CA GLY A 163 -1.44 -30.16 -1.29
C GLY A 163 -2.38 -29.60 -2.35
N HIS A 164 -2.62 -28.29 -2.38
CA HIS A 164 -3.47 -27.61 -3.36
C HIS A 164 -2.90 -26.27 -3.79
N TRP A 165 -3.31 -25.81 -4.98
CA TRP A 165 -2.90 -24.53 -5.51
C TRP A 165 -3.70 -23.37 -4.91
N GLU A 166 -3.03 -22.45 -4.24
CA GLU A 166 -3.65 -21.21 -3.69
C GLU A 166 -3.84 -20.12 -4.74
N ILE A 167 -4.45 -20.48 -5.88
CA ILE A 167 -4.68 -19.58 -7.02
C ILE A 167 -5.48 -18.35 -6.58
N LYS A 168 -6.49 -18.53 -5.71
CA LYS A 168 -7.31 -17.43 -5.23
C LYS A 168 -6.49 -16.39 -4.44
N GLY A 169 -5.59 -16.85 -3.57
CA GLY A 169 -4.68 -15.96 -2.83
C GLY A 169 -3.77 -15.17 -3.78
N LEU A 170 -3.26 -15.84 -4.81
CA LEU A 170 -2.41 -15.24 -5.83
C LEU A 170 -3.16 -14.18 -6.66
N LEU A 171 -4.36 -14.51 -7.15
CA LEU A 171 -5.19 -13.58 -7.89
C LEU A 171 -5.58 -12.37 -7.05
N ASN A 172 -5.94 -12.58 -5.78
CA ASN A 172 -6.26 -11.48 -4.87
C ASN A 172 -5.05 -10.58 -4.63
N ALA A 173 -3.85 -11.16 -4.47
CA ALA A 173 -2.63 -10.37 -4.35
C ALA A 173 -2.35 -9.52 -5.59
N LEU A 174 -2.46 -10.09 -6.79
CA LEU A 174 -2.26 -9.36 -8.04
C LEU A 174 -3.30 -8.25 -8.25
N ILE A 175 -4.58 -8.55 -7.99
CA ILE A 175 -5.65 -7.54 -8.08
C ILE A 175 -5.40 -6.42 -7.06
N GLY A 176 -5.08 -6.78 -5.81
CA GLY A 176 -4.81 -5.81 -4.75
C GLY A 176 -3.64 -4.89 -5.09
N VAL A 177 -2.50 -5.46 -5.54
CA VAL A 177 -1.32 -4.69 -5.97
C VAL A 177 -1.63 -3.80 -7.17
N SER A 178 -2.39 -4.29 -8.15
CA SER A 178 -2.78 -3.50 -9.33
C SER A 178 -3.67 -2.31 -8.95
N LEU A 179 -4.64 -2.52 -8.07
CA LEU A 179 -5.53 -1.46 -7.59
C LEU A 179 -4.78 -0.44 -6.72
N ASP A 180 -3.88 -0.90 -5.84
CA ASP A 180 -3.05 -0.01 -5.04
C ASP A 180 -2.13 0.84 -5.93
N SER A 181 -1.47 0.21 -6.92
CA SER A 181 -0.63 0.90 -7.90
C SER A 181 -1.40 1.96 -8.68
N THR A 182 -2.61 1.63 -9.13
CA THR A 182 -3.50 2.58 -9.80
C THR A 182 -3.87 3.72 -8.87
N GLY A 183 -4.16 3.42 -7.60
CA GLY A 183 -4.43 4.43 -6.59
C GLY A 183 -3.25 5.38 -6.37
N VAL A 184 -2.02 4.85 -6.28
CA VAL A 184 -0.80 5.66 -6.16
C VAL A 184 -0.60 6.56 -7.39
N PHE A 185 -0.79 6.03 -8.59
CA PHE A 185 -0.71 6.80 -9.82
C PHE A 185 -1.72 7.96 -9.86
N ILE A 186 -2.98 7.68 -9.53
CA ILE A 186 -4.02 8.71 -9.44
C ILE A 186 -3.68 9.77 -8.37
N SER A 187 -3.07 9.36 -7.24
CA SER A 187 -2.59 10.33 -6.23
C SER A 187 -1.51 11.25 -6.79
N ARG A 188 -0.60 10.70 -7.58
CA ARG A 188 0.45 11.50 -8.24
C ARG A 188 -0.16 12.51 -9.19
N LEU A 189 -1.13 12.12 -10.03
CA LEU A 189 -1.84 13.04 -10.91
C LEU A 189 -2.54 14.16 -10.13
N ALA A 190 -3.14 13.84 -8.98
CA ALA A 190 -3.79 14.85 -8.15
C ALA A 190 -2.78 15.86 -7.57
N PHE A 191 -1.60 15.40 -7.13
CA PHE A 191 -0.54 16.29 -6.64
C PHE A 191 0.10 17.12 -7.76
N ASP A 192 0.22 16.57 -8.97
CA ASP A 192 0.71 17.32 -10.13
C ASP A 192 -0.30 18.40 -10.57
N HIS A 193 -1.61 18.13 -10.41
CA HIS A 193 -2.68 19.09 -10.71
C HIS A 193 -2.81 20.18 -9.64
N SER A 194 -2.60 19.86 -8.37
CA SER A 194 -2.62 20.80 -7.24
C SER A 194 -1.29 20.74 -6.47
N PRO A 195 -0.23 21.41 -6.96
CA PRO A 195 1.09 21.36 -6.33
C PRO A 195 1.16 21.95 -4.92
N GLU A 196 0.19 22.77 -4.54
CA GLU A 196 0.10 23.37 -3.21
C GLU A 196 -0.48 22.43 -2.15
N LEU A 197 -1.18 21.37 -2.58
CA LEU A 197 -1.82 20.41 -1.70
C LEU A 197 -0.78 19.60 -0.93
N HIS A 198 -0.88 19.62 0.40
CA HIS A 198 0.06 18.87 1.23
C HIS A 198 -0.21 17.35 1.17
N PRO A 199 0.83 16.47 1.15
CA PRO A 199 0.64 15.01 1.06
C PRO A 199 -0.24 14.42 2.16
N LEU A 200 -0.23 15.00 3.37
CA LEU A 200 -1.05 14.54 4.49
C LEU A 200 -2.54 14.84 4.28
N GLU A 201 -2.87 15.98 3.65
CA GLU A 201 -4.23 16.29 3.22
C GLU A 201 -4.70 15.29 2.16
N GLY A 202 -3.83 15.01 1.18
CA GLY A 202 -4.08 13.98 0.17
C GLY A 202 -4.35 12.62 0.80
N HIS A 203 -3.56 12.25 1.82
CA HIS A 203 -3.78 10.99 2.55
C HIS A 203 -5.10 10.99 3.32
N PHE A 204 -5.46 12.10 3.95
CA PHE A 204 -6.76 12.23 4.63
C PHE A 204 -7.93 12.03 3.68
N ILE A 205 -7.90 12.68 2.51
CA ILE A 205 -8.94 12.54 1.47
C ILE A 205 -9.00 11.08 0.97
N ARG A 206 -7.86 10.42 0.78
CA ARG A 206 -7.79 8.99 0.43
C ARG A 206 -8.41 8.10 1.51
N CYS A 207 -8.19 8.38 2.78
CA CYS A 207 -8.84 7.65 3.88
C CYS A 207 -10.36 7.82 3.84
N LEU A 208 -10.87 9.03 3.56
CA LEU A 208 -12.32 9.28 3.40
C LEU A 208 -12.89 8.53 2.20
N GLY A 209 -12.18 8.49 1.06
CA GLY A 209 -12.55 7.69 -0.11
C GLY A 209 -12.66 6.20 0.21
N ALA A 210 -11.70 5.65 0.94
CA ALA A 210 -11.72 4.26 1.38
C ALA A 210 -12.90 3.98 2.35
N LEU A 211 -13.11 4.85 3.34
CA LEU A 211 -14.22 4.73 4.28
C LEU A 211 -15.58 4.77 3.58
N SER A 212 -15.75 5.66 2.60
CA SER A 212 -16.97 5.73 1.78
C SER A 212 -17.21 4.41 1.04
N CYS A 213 -16.17 3.83 0.45
CA CYS A 213 -16.22 2.52 -0.20
C CYS A 213 -16.67 1.42 0.79
N TYR A 214 -16.10 1.38 1.99
CA TYR A 214 -16.47 0.38 3.00
C TYR A 214 -17.90 0.53 3.49
N VAL A 215 -18.40 1.77 3.62
CA VAL A 215 -19.81 2.03 3.96
C VAL A 215 -20.72 1.48 2.86
N VAL A 216 -20.42 1.75 1.58
CA VAL A 216 -21.19 1.22 0.43
C VAL A 216 -21.21 -0.30 0.45
N ILE A 217 -20.06 -0.95 0.63
CA ILE A 217 -19.96 -2.42 0.72
C ILE A 217 -20.77 -2.95 1.90
N SER A 218 -20.70 -2.30 3.06
CA SER A 218 -21.47 -2.70 4.24
C SER A 218 -22.98 -2.56 4.06
N CYS A 219 -23.42 -1.49 3.38
CA CYS A 219 -24.82 -1.28 3.01
C CYS A 219 -25.31 -2.35 2.00
N TYR A 220 -24.47 -2.69 1.01
CA TYR A 220 -24.76 -3.76 0.08
C TYR A 220 -24.97 -5.11 0.77
N TYR A 221 -24.10 -5.51 1.71
CA TYR A 221 -24.28 -6.76 2.47
C TYR A 221 -25.55 -6.71 3.36
N LYS A 222 -25.88 -5.53 3.89
CA LYS A 222 -27.13 -5.35 4.65
C LYS A 222 -28.35 -5.59 3.75
N SER A 223 -28.38 -5.05 2.53
CA SER A 223 -29.49 -5.21 1.58
C SER A 223 -29.65 -6.65 1.08
N ARG A 224 -28.56 -7.43 1.04
CA ARG A 224 -28.56 -8.85 0.66
C ARG A 224 -28.97 -9.80 1.78
N GLY A 225 -29.28 -9.29 2.97
CA GLY A 225 -29.60 -10.13 4.11
C GLY A 225 -28.40 -10.88 4.71
N GLU A 226 -27.17 -10.40 4.47
CA GLU A 226 -25.92 -10.96 5.00
C GLU A 226 -25.34 -10.08 6.13
N PRO A 227 -26.05 -9.90 7.25
CA PRO A 227 -25.65 -8.97 8.31
C PRO A 227 -24.31 -9.36 8.99
N HIS A 228 -23.90 -10.61 8.88
CA HIS A 228 -22.62 -11.11 9.40
C HIS A 228 -21.42 -10.59 8.63
N ARG A 229 -21.59 -10.16 7.36
CA ARG A 229 -20.53 -9.59 6.52
C ARG A 229 -20.42 -8.07 6.61
N ARG A 230 -21.39 -7.41 7.26
CA ARG A 230 -21.34 -5.96 7.42
C ARG A 230 -20.33 -5.52 8.49
N ILE A 231 -19.96 -4.24 8.45
CA ILE A 231 -19.11 -3.62 9.48
C ILE A 231 -19.88 -3.54 10.80
N ARG A 232 -19.38 -4.24 11.82
CA ARG A 232 -19.87 -4.17 13.21
C ARG A 232 -18.77 -3.56 14.08
N LEU A 233 -18.49 -2.26 13.85
CA LEU A 233 -17.30 -1.61 14.39
C LEU A 233 -17.19 -1.74 15.92
N LEU A 234 -18.21 -1.32 16.64
CA LEU A 234 -18.21 -1.31 18.12
C LEU A 234 -18.32 -2.70 18.74
N GLU A 235 -19.06 -3.60 18.10
CA GLU A 235 -19.26 -4.96 18.58
C GLU A 235 -17.92 -5.73 18.60
N TYR A 236 -17.21 -5.77 17.46
CA TYR A 236 -15.90 -6.41 17.40
C TYR A 236 -14.86 -5.67 18.25
N TRP A 237 -14.91 -4.33 18.29
CA TRP A 237 -13.99 -3.57 19.14
C TRP A 237 -14.14 -3.92 20.61
N ARG A 238 -15.37 -4.07 21.09
CA ARG A 238 -15.66 -4.45 22.50
C ARG A 238 -15.27 -5.89 22.82
N SER A 239 -15.35 -6.79 21.85
CA SER A 239 -14.96 -8.21 22.02
C SER A 239 -13.44 -8.43 22.06
N LEU A 240 -12.63 -7.44 21.61
CA LEU A 240 -11.18 -7.55 21.64
C LEU A 240 -10.63 -7.33 23.06
N GLU A 241 -9.64 -8.14 23.44
CA GLU A 241 -8.85 -7.93 24.65
C GLU A 241 -8.06 -6.61 24.58
N PRO A 242 -7.74 -5.97 25.71
CA PRO A 242 -6.99 -4.71 25.74
C PRO A 242 -5.63 -4.79 25.02
N THR A 243 -4.94 -5.91 25.14
CA THR A 243 -3.66 -6.15 24.44
C THR A 243 -3.85 -6.21 22.93
N ALA A 244 -4.89 -6.88 22.44
CA ALA A 244 -5.23 -6.95 21.02
C ALA A 244 -5.59 -5.56 20.46
N ARG A 245 -6.34 -4.74 21.23
CA ARG A 245 -6.64 -3.35 20.84
C ARG A 245 -5.38 -2.51 20.69
N ARG A 246 -4.40 -2.66 21.60
CA ARG A 246 -3.10 -1.96 21.50
C ARG A 246 -2.35 -2.36 20.23
N TRP A 247 -2.28 -3.65 19.94
CA TRP A 247 -1.57 -4.14 18.75
C TRP A 247 -2.21 -3.64 17.46
N ILE A 248 -3.55 -3.69 17.33
CA ILE A 248 -4.20 -3.20 16.12
C ILE A 248 -4.04 -1.68 15.96
N LEU A 249 -4.09 -0.90 17.06
CA LEU A 249 -3.82 0.54 17.02
C LEU A 249 -2.37 0.84 16.60
N LEU A 250 -1.39 0.09 17.12
CA LEU A 250 0.01 0.20 16.67
C LEU A 250 0.16 -0.12 15.18
N GLY A 251 -0.54 -1.17 14.71
CA GLY A 251 -0.59 -1.50 13.29
C GLY A 251 -1.19 -0.36 12.46
N CYS A 252 -2.31 0.23 12.90
CA CYS A 252 -2.94 1.36 12.21
C CYS A 252 -2.04 2.60 12.19
N PHE A 253 -1.41 2.92 13.33
CA PHE A 253 -0.45 4.02 13.42
C PHE A 253 0.75 3.80 12.49
N GLY A 254 1.43 2.66 12.60
CA GLY A 254 2.63 2.39 11.79
C GLY A 254 2.30 2.18 10.31
N GLY A 255 1.30 1.34 10.00
CA GLY A 255 1.05 0.86 8.65
C GLY A 255 0.18 1.77 7.79
N THR A 256 -0.83 2.40 8.37
CA THR A 256 -1.77 3.20 7.56
C THR A 256 -1.56 4.70 7.75
N TYR A 257 -1.24 5.16 8.95
CA TYR A 257 -0.95 6.57 9.17
C TYR A 257 0.51 6.89 8.80
N LEU A 258 1.50 6.41 9.57
CA LEU A 258 2.89 6.81 9.42
C LEU A 258 3.49 6.37 8.08
N SER A 259 3.31 5.10 7.71
CA SER A 259 3.85 4.56 6.46
C SER A 259 3.35 5.33 5.24
N LEU A 260 2.04 5.60 5.16
CA LEU A 260 1.47 6.30 4.01
C LEU A 260 1.76 7.81 4.04
N CYS A 261 1.91 8.43 5.20
CA CYS A 261 2.43 9.80 5.31
C CYS A 261 3.83 9.90 4.70
N LEU A 262 4.73 9.00 5.08
CA LEU A 262 6.09 8.95 4.55
C LEU A 262 6.09 8.65 3.04
N TYR A 263 5.32 7.65 2.62
CA TYR A 263 5.27 7.21 1.22
C TYR A 263 4.69 8.27 0.29
N LEU A 264 3.56 8.89 0.62
CA LEU A 264 2.94 9.93 -0.20
C LEU A 264 3.81 11.21 -0.25
N THR A 265 4.51 11.52 0.84
CA THR A 265 5.51 12.58 0.81
C THR A 265 6.63 12.25 -0.17
N ALA A 266 7.16 11.04 -0.13
CA ALA A 266 8.15 10.58 -1.11
C ALA A 266 7.60 10.63 -2.54
N VAL A 267 6.38 10.15 -2.80
CA VAL A 267 5.71 10.19 -4.11
C VAL A 267 5.58 11.61 -4.65
N ARG A 268 5.32 12.58 -3.78
CA ARG A 268 5.22 13.99 -4.19
C ARG A 268 6.56 14.58 -4.61
N ILE A 269 7.63 14.36 -3.81
CA ILE A 269 8.92 15.04 -3.98
C ILE A 269 9.91 14.27 -4.84
N GLY A 270 9.70 12.97 -5.07
CA GLY A 270 10.66 12.12 -5.75
C GLY A 270 10.16 11.58 -7.10
N HIS A 271 11.08 10.93 -7.82
CA HIS A 271 10.75 10.25 -9.09
C HIS A 271 10.03 8.93 -8.80
N LEU A 272 8.82 8.75 -9.34
CA LEU A 272 7.93 7.64 -9.01
C LEU A 272 8.56 6.26 -9.26
N GLY A 273 9.30 6.10 -10.38
CA GLY A 273 10.00 4.85 -10.68
C GLY A 273 11.08 4.50 -9.65
N SER A 274 11.86 5.48 -9.17
CA SER A 274 12.89 5.26 -8.17
C SER A 274 12.31 4.97 -6.78
N ILE A 275 11.21 5.63 -6.43
CA ILE A 275 10.49 5.40 -5.16
C ILE A 275 9.89 3.99 -5.13
N THR A 276 9.19 3.59 -6.20
CA THR A 276 8.66 2.22 -6.30
C THR A 276 9.77 1.18 -6.23
N ALA A 277 10.93 1.49 -6.83
CA ALA A 277 12.13 0.68 -6.75
C ALA A 277 12.59 0.44 -5.30
N VAL A 278 12.71 1.50 -4.53
CA VAL A 278 13.13 1.40 -3.11
C VAL A 278 12.02 0.75 -2.26
N GLY A 279 10.74 1.00 -2.56
CA GLY A 279 9.60 0.39 -1.87
C GLY A 279 9.58 -1.14 -1.91
N ILE A 280 10.20 -1.71 -2.92
CA ILE A 280 10.36 -3.17 -3.10
C ILE A 280 11.22 -3.83 -2.00
N THR A 281 11.91 -3.07 -1.17
CA THR A 281 12.57 -3.60 0.04
C THR A 281 11.58 -4.07 1.11
N GLY A 282 10.30 -3.69 1.02
CA GLY A 282 9.25 -4.11 1.94
C GLY A 282 9.16 -5.62 2.18
N PRO A 283 9.15 -6.47 1.15
CA PRO A 283 9.19 -7.93 1.31
C PRO A 283 10.36 -8.44 2.12
N MET A 284 11.54 -7.80 2.01
CA MET A 284 12.72 -8.17 2.80
C MET A 284 12.47 -7.95 4.28
N PHE A 285 11.93 -6.78 4.63
CA PHE A 285 11.56 -6.47 6.01
C PHE A 285 10.50 -7.44 6.52
N ALA A 286 9.47 -7.75 5.73
CA ALA A 286 8.45 -8.72 6.11
C ALA A 286 9.04 -10.12 6.35
N ALA A 287 9.87 -10.62 5.44
CA ALA A 287 10.49 -11.94 5.57
C ALA A 287 11.42 -12.03 6.80
N LEU A 288 12.21 -10.97 7.04
CA LEU A 288 13.08 -10.89 8.20
C LEU A 288 12.26 -10.87 9.50
N LEU A 289 11.22 -10.05 9.56
CA LEU A 289 10.35 -9.96 10.73
C LEU A 289 9.57 -11.26 10.98
N GLU A 290 9.03 -11.91 9.93
CA GLU A 290 8.40 -13.22 10.04
C GLU A 290 9.38 -14.27 10.59
N ALA A 291 10.61 -14.29 10.09
CA ALA A 291 11.64 -15.20 10.57
C ALA A 291 11.98 -14.98 12.06
N LEU A 292 12.09 -13.71 12.47
CA LEU A 292 12.36 -13.33 13.86
C LEU A 292 11.18 -13.69 14.79
N ILE A 293 9.95 -13.37 14.40
CA ILE A 293 8.74 -13.61 15.21
C ILE A 293 8.49 -15.11 15.36
N HIS A 294 8.59 -15.86 14.28
CA HIS A 294 8.33 -17.30 14.29
C HIS A 294 9.55 -18.16 14.64
N LYS A 295 10.72 -17.55 14.84
CA LYS A 295 11.99 -18.23 15.08
C LYS A 295 12.29 -19.33 14.06
N LYS A 296 11.79 -19.17 12.83
CA LYS A 296 11.98 -20.11 11.71
C LYS A 296 12.87 -19.48 10.65
N ARG A 297 13.78 -20.28 10.08
CA ARG A 297 14.56 -19.84 8.94
C ARG A 297 13.65 -19.71 7.69
N PRO A 298 13.86 -18.70 6.83
CA PRO A 298 13.18 -18.61 5.55
C PRO A 298 13.33 -19.91 4.76
N SER A 299 12.29 -20.33 4.08
CA SER A 299 12.36 -21.54 3.25
C SER A 299 13.31 -21.34 2.07
N ARG A 300 13.84 -22.46 1.54
CA ARG A 300 14.69 -22.42 0.33
C ARG A 300 13.91 -21.87 -0.88
N TYR A 301 12.63 -22.11 -0.95
CA TYR A 301 11.75 -21.56 -2.00
C TYR A 301 11.59 -20.05 -1.85
N LEU A 302 11.36 -19.55 -0.64
CA LEU A 302 11.29 -18.12 -0.37
C LEU A 302 12.61 -17.42 -0.73
N ALA A 303 13.76 -18.02 -0.39
CA ALA A 303 15.07 -17.51 -0.76
C ALA A 303 15.28 -17.50 -2.28
N ALA A 304 14.92 -18.59 -2.98
CA ALA A 304 15.05 -18.67 -4.44
C ALA A 304 14.12 -17.68 -5.15
N ALA A 305 12.87 -17.56 -4.69
CA ALA A 305 11.92 -16.57 -5.19
C ALA A 305 12.42 -15.15 -4.99
N PHE A 306 13.04 -14.87 -3.83
CA PHE A 306 13.64 -13.57 -3.54
C PHE A 306 14.82 -13.25 -4.46
N VAL A 307 15.68 -14.23 -4.76
CA VAL A 307 16.79 -14.05 -5.74
C VAL A 307 16.22 -13.75 -7.13
N ALA A 308 15.24 -14.53 -7.60
CA ALA A 308 14.58 -14.28 -8.89
C ALA A 308 13.94 -12.87 -8.92
N PHE A 309 13.28 -12.48 -7.83
CA PHE A 309 12.73 -11.15 -7.66
C PHE A 309 13.79 -10.05 -7.75
N MET A 310 14.92 -10.18 -7.04
CA MET A 310 16.01 -9.19 -7.08
C MET A 310 16.64 -9.07 -8.47
N ILE A 311 16.79 -10.19 -9.20
CA ILE A 311 17.30 -10.17 -10.58
C ILE A 311 16.30 -9.45 -11.50
N GLY A 312 15.02 -9.82 -11.45
CA GLY A 312 13.98 -9.18 -12.27
C GLY A 312 13.89 -7.68 -11.98
N PHE A 313 14.04 -7.32 -10.73
CA PHE A 313 14.03 -5.92 -10.31
C PHE A 313 15.27 -5.15 -10.76
N ALA A 314 16.46 -5.71 -10.63
CA ALA A 314 17.68 -5.10 -11.15
C ALA A 314 17.59 -4.86 -12.67
N VAL A 315 17.06 -5.83 -13.41
CA VAL A 315 16.80 -5.69 -14.86
C VAL A 315 15.79 -4.58 -15.14
N LEU A 316 14.75 -4.43 -14.29
CA LEU A 316 13.77 -3.37 -14.44
C LEU A 316 14.35 -1.97 -14.21
N LEU A 317 15.31 -1.84 -13.29
CA LEU A 317 15.99 -0.56 -13.00
C LEU A 317 17.00 -0.14 -14.07
N LEU A 318 17.60 -1.12 -14.75
CA LEU A 318 18.63 -0.87 -15.77
C LEU A 318 18.02 -0.54 -17.14
N ASN A 319 16.70 -0.73 -17.33
CA ASN A 319 15.94 -0.48 -18.57
C ASN A 319 14.76 0.47 -18.36
#